data_15f3e97f498e233bf6960d9b14c35401
#
_entry.id   15f3e97f498e233bf6960d9b14c35401
#
_cell.length_a   1.000
_cell.length_b   1.000
_cell.length_c   1.000
_cell.angle_alpha   90.00
_cell.angle_beta   90.00
_cell.angle_gamma   90.00
#
_symmetry.space_group_name_H-M   'P 1'
#
loop_
_entity.id
_entity.type
_entity.pdbx_description
1 polymer ?
#
loop_
_entity_poly.entity_id
_entity_poly.type
_entity_poly.pdbx_seq_one_letter_code
_entity_poly.pdbx_strand_id
1 'polypeptide(L)'
;MGKSRLEAFSDGVIAIIITIMVLEMKVPHSADLSALAPILPVFLSYVLSFVYIGIYWNNHHHMLHCTHRVTGPILWANLHLLFWLSLIPFVTGWMGENHFAAAPTALYGVVLIMAAVAYWILQNAILSSEGPGSLLAQAIGPDWKGKASPILYLLAILSAFASPWVACAIFVFVALMWIVPDRRIERAMQTRKSEA
;
A
#
# COMPACT_ATOMS: atom_id res chain seq x y z
N MET A 1 -1.06 21.08 13.56
CA MET A 1 -2.21 20.20 13.20
C MET A 1 -2.28 19.09 14.22
N GLY A 2 -3.46 18.73 14.74
CA GLY A 2 -3.60 17.63 15.69
C GLY A 2 -3.45 16.27 15.01
N LYS A 3 -2.94 15.26 15.74
CA LYS A 3 -2.76 13.88 15.25
C LYS A 3 -4.06 13.31 14.70
N SER A 4 -5.18 13.42 15.41
CA SER A 4 -6.49 12.92 15.00
C SER A 4 -6.98 13.49 13.66
N ARG A 5 -6.64 14.75 13.35
CA ARG A 5 -6.97 15.35 12.04
C ARG A 5 -6.12 14.77 10.91
N LEU A 6 -4.86 14.44 11.17
CA LEU A 6 -4.00 13.79 10.18
C LEU A 6 -4.49 12.37 9.88
N GLU A 7 -4.82 11.61 10.93
CA GLU A 7 -5.41 10.26 10.82
C GLU A 7 -6.72 10.32 10.02
N ALA A 8 -7.68 11.16 10.42
CA ALA A 8 -8.97 11.27 9.74
C ALA A 8 -8.83 11.69 8.27
N PHE A 9 -7.93 12.62 7.96
CA PHE A 9 -7.67 13.03 6.58
C PHE A 9 -7.09 11.87 5.75
N SER A 10 -6.11 11.16 6.28
CA SER A 10 -5.47 10.03 5.59
C SER A 10 -6.45 8.87 5.37
N ASP A 11 -7.23 8.52 6.40
CA ASP A 11 -8.26 7.48 6.32
C ASP A 11 -9.33 7.85 5.27
N GLY A 12 -9.75 9.12 5.23
CA GLY A 12 -10.69 9.61 4.23
C GLY A 12 -10.14 9.48 2.80
N VAL A 13 -8.88 9.86 2.57
CA VAL A 13 -8.25 9.72 1.24
C VAL A 13 -8.13 8.24 0.86
N ILE A 14 -7.65 7.38 1.76
CA ILE A 14 -7.50 5.94 1.47
C ILE A 14 -8.85 5.28 1.21
N ALA A 15 -9.90 5.63 1.96
CA ALA A 15 -11.24 5.11 1.74
C ALA A 15 -11.77 5.50 0.35
N ILE A 16 -11.55 6.74 -0.09
CA ILE A 16 -11.91 7.21 -1.44
C ILE A 16 -11.14 6.43 -2.50
N ILE A 17 -9.84 6.23 -2.34
CA ILE A 17 -9.01 5.45 -3.27
C ILE A 17 -9.59 4.04 -3.46
N ILE A 18 -9.95 3.36 -2.40
CA ILE A 18 -10.55 2.01 -2.45
C ILE A 18 -11.88 2.03 -3.20
N THR A 19 -12.75 2.99 -2.91
CA THR A 19 -14.10 3.04 -3.49
C THR A 19 -14.11 3.48 -4.95
N ILE A 20 -13.19 4.35 -5.37
CA ILE A 20 -13.07 4.75 -6.78
C ILE A 20 -12.67 3.57 -7.66
N MET A 21 -11.82 2.67 -7.20
CA MET A 21 -11.38 1.52 -7.99
C MET A 21 -12.55 0.61 -8.45
N VAL A 22 -13.59 0.46 -7.65
CA VAL A 22 -14.75 -0.35 -8.04
C VAL A 22 -15.60 0.34 -9.13
N LEU A 23 -15.57 1.66 -9.17
CA LEU A 23 -16.33 2.43 -10.19
C LEU A 23 -15.71 2.33 -11.59
N GLU A 24 -14.42 1.95 -11.69
CA GLU A 24 -13.75 1.70 -12.97
C GLU A 24 -14.25 0.40 -13.66
N MET A 25 -14.92 -0.48 -12.92
CA MET A 25 -15.48 -1.71 -13.47
C MET A 25 -16.78 -1.41 -14.22
N LYS A 26 -16.78 -1.63 -15.55
CA LYS A 26 -17.95 -1.43 -16.40
C LYS A 26 -19.01 -2.48 -16.11
N VAL A 27 -20.24 -2.04 -15.88
CA VAL A 27 -21.38 -2.92 -15.66
C VAL A 27 -21.73 -3.65 -16.97
N PRO A 28 -21.83 -5.00 -16.99
CA PRO A 28 -22.27 -5.72 -18.18
C PRO A 28 -23.69 -5.35 -18.59
N HIS A 29 -23.95 -5.34 -19.89
CA HIS A 29 -25.29 -5.09 -20.42
C HIS A 29 -26.17 -6.36 -20.52
N SER A 30 -25.58 -7.56 -20.45
CA SER A 30 -26.29 -8.83 -20.43
C SER A 30 -26.49 -9.33 -19.00
N ALA A 31 -27.61 -10.03 -18.75
CA ALA A 31 -27.89 -10.70 -17.48
C ALA A 31 -27.21 -12.08 -17.36
N ASP A 32 -26.54 -12.55 -18.41
CA ASP A 32 -25.87 -13.84 -18.41
C ASP A 32 -24.55 -13.79 -17.64
N LEU A 33 -24.22 -14.84 -16.89
CA LEU A 33 -22.96 -14.93 -16.15
C LEU A 33 -21.73 -14.88 -17.06
N SER A 34 -21.86 -15.31 -18.32
CA SER A 34 -20.78 -15.20 -19.32
C SER A 34 -20.35 -13.76 -19.60
N ALA A 35 -21.23 -12.78 -19.38
CA ALA A 35 -20.92 -11.36 -19.52
C ALA A 35 -19.91 -10.84 -18.47
N LEU A 36 -19.66 -11.59 -17.41
CA LEU A 36 -18.62 -11.28 -16.41
C LEU A 36 -17.21 -11.68 -16.87
N ALA A 37 -17.07 -12.60 -17.84
CA ALA A 37 -15.77 -13.07 -18.27
C ALA A 37 -14.84 -11.96 -18.81
N PRO A 38 -15.28 -10.99 -19.61
CA PRO A 38 -14.45 -9.88 -20.09
C PRO A 38 -14.00 -8.92 -18.95
N ILE A 39 -14.71 -8.89 -17.82
CA ILE A 39 -14.41 -8.01 -16.68
C ILE A 39 -13.40 -8.66 -15.75
N LEU A 40 -13.19 -9.99 -15.86
CA LEU A 40 -12.35 -10.75 -14.93
C LEU A 40 -10.93 -10.16 -14.77
N PRO A 41 -10.20 -9.73 -15.82
CA PRO A 41 -8.89 -9.11 -15.64
C PRO A 41 -8.93 -7.83 -14.82
N VAL A 42 -9.93 -6.97 -15.03
CA VAL A 42 -10.14 -5.73 -14.26
C VAL A 42 -10.48 -6.07 -12.80
N PHE A 43 -11.34 -7.05 -12.59
CA PHE A 43 -11.68 -7.52 -11.24
C PHE A 43 -10.47 -8.08 -10.49
N LEU A 44 -9.62 -8.88 -11.16
CA LEU A 44 -8.42 -9.43 -10.54
C LEU A 44 -7.40 -8.33 -10.19
N SER A 45 -7.19 -7.34 -11.07
CA SER A 45 -6.34 -6.20 -10.78
C SER A 45 -6.88 -5.36 -9.62
N TYR A 46 -8.22 -5.17 -9.56
CA TYR A 46 -8.89 -4.51 -8.45
C TYR A 46 -8.67 -5.25 -7.12
N VAL A 47 -8.88 -6.58 -7.08
CA VAL A 47 -8.69 -7.37 -5.84
C VAL A 47 -7.26 -7.25 -5.33
N LEU A 48 -6.27 -7.35 -6.21
CA LEU A 48 -4.87 -7.18 -5.86
C LEU A 48 -4.60 -5.79 -5.26
N SER A 49 -5.10 -4.74 -5.90
CA SER A 49 -4.91 -3.35 -5.46
C SER A 49 -5.66 -3.04 -4.17
N PHE A 50 -6.86 -3.59 -3.99
CA PHE A 50 -7.61 -3.51 -2.74
C PHE A 50 -6.80 -4.06 -1.57
N VAL A 51 -6.20 -5.24 -1.76
CA VAL A 51 -5.32 -5.85 -0.75
C VAL A 51 -4.12 -4.96 -0.44
N TYR A 52 -3.45 -4.41 -1.47
CA TYR A 52 -2.32 -3.50 -1.26
C TYR A 52 -2.72 -2.26 -0.47
N ILE A 53 -3.81 -1.60 -0.84
CA ILE A 53 -4.28 -0.40 -0.13
C ILE A 53 -4.68 -0.74 1.30
N GLY A 54 -5.32 -1.89 1.52
CA GLY A 54 -5.63 -2.39 2.86
C GLY A 54 -4.38 -2.61 3.72
N ILE A 55 -3.31 -3.16 3.12
CA ILE A 55 -2.01 -3.31 3.79
C ILE A 55 -1.42 -1.95 4.14
N TYR A 56 -1.41 -0.99 3.19
CA TYR A 56 -0.91 0.37 3.46
C TYR A 56 -1.72 1.05 4.55
N TRP A 57 -3.06 0.97 4.51
CA TRP A 57 -3.92 1.54 5.53
C TRP A 57 -3.61 0.98 6.92
N ASN A 58 -3.53 -0.35 7.04
CA ASN A 58 -3.26 -1.01 8.32
C ASN A 58 -1.90 -0.60 8.90
N ASN A 59 -0.84 -0.64 8.08
CA ASN A 59 0.50 -0.26 8.53
C ASN A 59 0.61 1.24 8.83
N HIS A 60 -0.04 2.10 8.03
CA HIS A 60 -0.12 3.54 8.25
C HIS A 60 -0.84 3.86 9.56
N HIS A 61 -1.97 3.22 9.84
CA HIS A 61 -2.70 3.36 11.09
C HIS A 61 -1.81 3.05 12.30
N HIS A 62 -1.14 1.90 12.30
CA HIS A 62 -0.23 1.51 13.39
C HIS A 62 0.94 2.49 13.56
N MET A 63 1.52 2.95 12.47
CA MET A 63 2.63 3.90 12.50
C MET A 63 2.21 5.26 13.08
N LEU A 64 1.08 5.81 12.65
CA LEU A 64 0.54 7.06 13.20
C LEU A 64 0.10 6.87 14.66
N HIS A 65 -0.41 5.69 15.05
CA HIS A 65 -0.77 5.44 16.45
C HIS A 65 0.42 5.62 17.40
N CYS A 66 1.62 5.25 16.97
CA CYS A 66 2.86 5.43 17.73
C CYS A 66 3.42 6.86 17.70
N THR A 67 2.79 7.79 16.96
CA THR A 67 3.25 9.18 16.81
C THR A 67 2.60 10.07 17.87
N HIS A 68 3.40 10.82 18.65
CA HIS A 68 2.89 11.75 19.65
C HIS A 68 2.79 13.18 19.11
N ARG A 69 3.71 13.59 18.22
CA ARG A 69 3.79 14.93 17.67
C ARG A 69 3.78 14.95 16.16
N VAL A 70 2.87 15.73 15.57
CA VAL A 70 2.80 15.93 14.11
C VAL A 70 3.61 17.17 13.74
N THR A 71 4.73 16.96 13.05
CA THR A 71 5.64 18.00 12.56
C THR A 71 5.42 18.28 11.07
N GLY A 72 5.99 19.39 10.56
CA GLY A 72 5.93 19.74 9.14
C GLY A 72 6.48 18.63 8.22
N PRO A 73 7.67 18.07 8.50
CA PRO A 73 8.18 16.92 7.74
C PRO A 73 7.23 15.71 7.69
N ILE A 74 6.59 15.38 8.80
CA ILE A 74 5.60 14.27 8.85
C ILE A 74 4.40 14.59 7.95
N LEU A 75 3.90 15.82 7.95
CA LEU A 75 2.77 16.23 7.10
C LEU A 75 3.10 16.07 5.62
N TRP A 76 4.26 16.57 5.19
CA TRP A 76 4.69 16.46 3.79
C TRP A 76 4.99 15.03 3.36
N ALA A 77 5.63 14.25 4.23
CA ALA A 77 5.90 12.84 3.97
C ALA A 77 4.59 12.03 3.86
N ASN A 78 3.59 12.34 4.71
CA ASN A 78 2.27 11.73 4.61
C ASN A 78 1.55 12.10 3.31
N LEU A 79 1.56 13.37 2.91
CA LEU A 79 0.99 13.78 1.62
C LEU A 79 1.70 13.13 0.44
N HIS A 80 3.02 12.95 0.51
CA HIS A 80 3.80 12.25 -0.51
C HIS A 80 3.37 10.78 -0.64
N LEU A 81 3.15 10.09 0.49
CA LEU A 81 2.60 8.73 0.46
C LEU A 81 1.19 8.70 -0.15
N LEU A 82 0.29 9.57 0.32
CA LEU A 82 -1.08 9.64 -0.19
C LEU A 82 -1.13 9.98 -1.69
N PHE A 83 -0.20 10.80 -2.20
CA PHE A 83 -0.07 11.05 -3.64
C PHE A 83 0.18 9.76 -4.42
N TRP A 84 1.16 8.93 -4.03
CA TRP A 84 1.44 7.69 -4.73
C TRP A 84 0.31 6.68 -4.60
N LEU A 85 -0.33 6.60 -3.42
CA LEU A 85 -1.50 5.74 -3.25
C LEU A 85 -2.68 6.19 -4.12
N SER A 86 -2.86 7.50 -4.34
CA SER A 86 -3.95 8.02 -5.18
C SER A 86 -3.80 7.69 -6.67
N LEU A 87 -2.61 7.27 -7.12
CA LEU A 87 -2.38 6.80 -8.47
C LEU A 87 -2.73 5.31 -8.68
N ILE A 88 -2.93 4.55 -7.60
CA ILE A 88 -3.22 3.12 -7.68
C ILE A 88 -4.49 2.84 -8.50
N PRO A 89 -5.63 3.56 -8.33
CA PRO A 89 -6.82 3.34 -9.17
C PRO A 89 -6.52 3.42 -10.67
N PHE A 90 -5.81 4.45 -11.08
CA PHE A 90 -5.44 4.65 -12.49
C PHE A 90 -4.63 3.49 -13.05
N VAL A 91 -3.53 3.11 -12.38
CA VAL A 91 -2.66 2.03 -12.87
C VAL A 91 -3.33 0.66 -12.78
N THR A 92 -4.23 0.46 -11.81
CA THR A 92 -5.06 -0.74 -11.66
C THR A 92 -6.00 -0.91 -12.85
N GLY A 93 -6.75 0.14 -13.17
CA GLY A 93 -7.68 0.15 -14.32
C GLY A 93 -6.92 -0.08 -15.62
N TRP A 94 -5.81 0.64 -15.84
CA TRP A 94 -5.01 0.49 -17.05
C TRP A 94 -4.42 -0.92 -17.21
N MET A 95 -3.93 -1.52 -16.12
CA MET A 95 -3.42 -2.90 -16.14
C MET A 95 -4.52 -3.92 -16.44
N GLY A 96 -5.68 -3.78 -15.81
CA GLY A 96 -6.80 -4.71 -15.99
C GLY A 96 -7.45 -4.61 -17.37
N GLU A 97 -7.72 -3.40 -17.87
CA GLU A 97 -8.31 -3.17 -19.20
C GLU A 97 -7.40 -3.65 -20.35
N ASN A 98 -6.10 -3.64 -20.15
CA ASN A 98 -5.12 -4.12 -21.12
C ASN A 98 -4.64 -5.56 -20.84
N HIS A 99 -5.43 -6.37 -20.12
CA HIS A 99 -5.17 -7.80 -19.91
C HIS A 99 -3.75 -8.08 -19.40
N PHE A 100 -3.27 -7.26 -18.47
CA PHE A 100 -1.92 -7.34 -17.88
C PHE A 100 -0.79 -7.21 -18.92
N ALA A 101 -0.96 -6.35 -19.92
CA ALA A 101 0.11 -6.07 -20.88
C ALA A 101 1.36 -5.50 -20.18
N ALA A 102 2.54 -5.62 -20.83
CA ALA A 102 3.84 -5.31 -20.22
C ALA A 102 3.95 -3.88 -19.66
N ALA A 103 3.60 -2.86 -20.46
CA ALA A 103 3.76 -1.47 -20.06
C ALA A 103 2.86 -1.06 -18.87
N PRO A 104 1.53 -1.33 -18.87
CA PRO A 104 0.69 -1.05 -17.71
C PRO A 104 1.10 -1.85 -16.46
N THR A 105 1.51 -3.11 -16.61
CA THR A 105 2.01 -3.94 -15.49
C THR A 105 3.30 -3.37 -14.91
N ALA A 106 4.22 -2.91 -15.77
CA ALA A 106 5.44 -2.23 -15.31
C ALA A 106 5.13 -0.92 -14.58
N LEU A 107 4.21 -0.08 -15.11
CA LEU A 107 3.83 1.18 -14.46
C LEU A 107 3.14 0.93 -13.10
N TYR A 108 2.34 -0.12 -12.98
CA TYR A 108 1.78 -0.55 -11.70
C TYR A 108 2.91 -0.82 -10.69
N GLY A 109 3.95 -1.55 -11.09
CA GLY A 109 5.14 -1.78 -10.27
C GLY A 109 5.89 -0.50 -9.88
N VAL A 110 5.98 0.47 -10.81
CA VAL A 110 6.58 1.79 -10.51
C VAL A 110 5.80 2.53 -9.43
N VAL A 111 4.48 2.53 -9.49
CA VAL A 111 3.66 3.16 -8.45
C VAL A 111 3.82 2.46 -7.11
N LEU A 112 3.88 1.12 -7.08
CA LEU A 112 4.10 0.36 -5.84
C LEU A 112 5.48 0.63 -5.22
N ILE A 113 6.56 0.70 -6.03
CA ILE A 113 7.90 1.01 -5.49
C ILE A 113 7.96 2.43 -4.95
N MET A 114 7.34 3.39 -5.63
CA MET A 114 7.30 4.77 -5.17
C MET A 114 6.44 4.95 -3.91
N ALA A 115 5.34 4.21 -3.78
CA ALA A 115 4.56 4.16 -2.55
C ALA A 115 5.37 3.55 -1.38
N ALA A 116 6.16 2.49 -1.65
CA ALA A 116 7.05 1.90 -0.63
C ALA A 116 8.15 2.89 -0.19
N VAL A 117 8.76 3.63 -1.13
CA VAL A 117 9.73 4.68 -0.83
C VAL A 117 9.09 5.81 -0.01
N ALA A 118 7.88 6.25 -0.40
CA ALA A 118 7.15 7.29 0.32
C ALA A 118 6.77 6.84 1.75
N TYR A 119 6.38 5.59 1.91
CA TYR A 119 6.13 5.00 3.22
C TYR A 119 7.40 4.98 4.09
N TRP A 120 8.53 4.58 3.53
CA TRP A 120 9.81 4.60 4.23
C TRP A 120 10.23 6.03 4.63
N ILE A 121 10.00 7.04 3.77
CA ILE A 121 10.25 8.46 4.10
C ILE A 121 9.38 8.90 5.28
N LEU A 122 8.09 8.57 5.27
CA LEU A 122 7.17 8.89 6.36
C LEU A 122 7.60 8.21 7.67
N GLN A 123 7.96 6.93 7.61
CA GLN A 123 8.46 6.17 8.76
C GLN A 123 9.70 6.83 9.37
N ASN A 124 10.67 7.23 8.54
CA ASN A 124 11.89 7.91 9.03
C ASN A 124 11.60 9.31 9.59
N ALA A 125 10.67 10.06 9.00
CA ALA A 125 10.25 11.36 9.54
C ALA A 125 9.63 11.23 10.94
N ILE A 126 8.84 10.18 11.17
CA ILE A 126 8.27 9.88 12.49
C ILE A 126 9.37 9.44 13.47
N LEU A 127 10.23 8.50 13.07
CA LEU A 127 11.34 8.05 13.92
C LEU A 127 12.25 9.18 14.35
N SER A 128 12.57 10.10 13.44
CA SER A 128 13.38 11.30 13.75
C SER A 128 12.68 12.23 14.73
N SER A 129 11.35 12.30 14.72
CA SER A 129 10.56 13.14 15.61
C SER A 129 10.37 12.54 17.01
N GLU A 130 10.22 11.21 17.10
CA GLU A 130 9.93 10.47 18.32
C GLU A 130 11.20 10.03 19.08
N GLY A 131 12.34 9.94 18.36
CA GLY A 131 13.64 9.55 18.91
C GLY A 131 13.89 8.05 18.98
N PRO A 132 15.16 7.64 19.29
CA PRO A 132 15.60 6.25 19.20
C PRO A 132 14.99 5.31 20.26
N GLY A 133 14.45 5.84 21.34
CA GLY A 133 13.77 5.09 22.40
C GLY A 133 12.25 4.93 22.17
N SER A 134 11.73 5.39 21.02
CA SER A 134 10.30 5.38 20.75
C SER A 134 9.76 3.95 20.56
N LEU A 135 8.45 3.77 20.82
CA LEU A 135 7.74 2.51 20.56
C LEU A 135 7.90 2.07 19.11
N LEU A 136 7.85 3.02 18.17
CA LEU A 136 8.02 2.74 16.76
C LEU A 136 9.42 2.20 16.45
N ALA A 137 10.47 2.78 17.04
CA ALA A 137 11.85 2.31 16.85
C ALA A 137 12.04 0.87 17.36
N GLN A 138 11.43 0.54 18.51
CA GLN A 138 11.48 -0.81 19.06
C GLN A 138 10.67 -1.82 18.23
N ALA A 139 9.55 -1.38 17.68
CA ALA A 139 8.63 -2.23 16.93
C ALA A 139 9.14 -2.58 15.52
N ILE A 140 9.81 -1.64 14.82
CA ILE A 140 10.29 -1.85 13.44
C ILE A 140 11.40 -2.93 13.40
N GLY A 141 12.33 -2.95 14.37
CA GLY A 141 13.42 -3.92 14.38
C GLY A 141 14.16 -4.05 13.02
N PRO A 142 14.66 -5.24 12.66
CA PRO A 142 15.21 -5.49 11.33
C PRO A 142 14.06 -5.62 10.31
N ASP A 143 13.65 -4.49 9.72
CA ASP A 143 12.58 -4.42 8.69
C ASP A 143 13.03 -5.06 7.37
N TRP A 144 13.11 -6.40 7.36
CA TRP A 144 13.50 -7.13 6.16
C TRP A 144 12.42 -7.06 5.05
N LYS A 145 11.12 -6.99 5.42
CA LYS A 145 10.02 -6.89 4.46
C LYS A 145 10.07 -5.54 3.73
N GLY A 146 10.24 -4.45 4.47
CA GLY A 146 10.38 -3.12 3.89
C GLY A 146 11.60 -2.99 2.97
N LYS A 147 12.71 -3.69 3.27
CA LYS A 147 13.91 -3.71 2.41
C LYS A 147 13.78 -4.64 1.20
N ALA A 148 13.12 -5.78 1.35
CA ALA A 148 12.92 -6.75 0.27
C ALA A 148 11.90 -6.27 -0.77
N SER A 149 10.82 -5.58 -0.34
CA SER A 149 9.74 -5.17 -1.22
C SER A 149 10.18 -4.29 -2.40
N PRO A 150 10.99 -3.22 -2.22
CA PRO A 150 11.47 -2.43 -3.36
C PRO A 150 12.29 -3.25 -4.36
N ILE A 151 13.10 -4.20 -3.90
CA ILE A 151 13.89 -5.08 -4.76
C ILE A 151 12.96 -5.99 -5.57
N LEU A 152 11.96 -6.58 -4.92
CA LEU A 152 10.97 -7.43 -5.58
C LEU A 152 10.14 -6.63 -6.58
N TYR A 153 9.73 -5.41 -6.26
CA TYR A 153 9.03 -4.55 -7.23
C TYR A 153 9.92 -4.18 -8.43
N LEU A 154 11.20 -3.91 -8.23
CA LEU A 154 12.12 -3.67 -9.33
C LEU A 154 12.25 -4.92 -10.23
N LEU A 155 12.37 -6.09 -9.63
CA LEU A 155 12.39 -7.37 -10.39
C LEU A 155 11.08 -7.58 -11.14
N ALA A 156 9.93 -7.25 -10.53
CA ALA A 156 8.63 -7.32 -11.20
C ALA A 156 8.55 -6.37 -12.40
N ILE A 157 9.01 -5.12 -12.26
CA ILE A 157 9.04 -4.14 -13.35
C ILE A 157 9.88 -4.66 -14.53
N LEU A 158 11.06 -5.18 -14.25
CA LEU A 158 11.95 -5.72 -15.30
C LEU A 158 11.36 -6.99 -15.95
N SER A 159 10.79 -7.87 -15.12
CA SER A 159 10.17 -9.11 -15.63
C SER A 159 8.88 -8.87 -16.44
N ALA A 160 8.19 -7.74 -16.26
CA ALA A 160 6.97 -7.42 -16.99
C ALA A 160 7.18 -7.39 -18.51
N PHE A 161 8.37 -6.99 -18.96
CA PHE A 161 8.71 -6.96 -20.39
C PHE A 161 9.09 -8.32 -20.97
N ALA A 162 9.47 -9.28 -20.13
CA ALA A 162 9.73 -10.66 -20.54
C ALA A 162 8.47 -11.53 -20.40
N SER A 163 7.78 -11.42 -19.27
CA SER A 163 6.53 -12.11 -18.95
C SER A 163 5.74 -11.32 -17.90
N PRO A 164 4.66 -10.64 -18.28
CA PRO A 164 3.81 -9.91 -17.32
C PRO A 164 3.25 -10.81 -16.21
N TRP A 165 3.04 -12.08 -16.46
CA TRP A 165 2.56 -13.04 -15.47
C TRP A 165 3.55 -13.28 -14.33
N VAL A 166 4.86 -13.25 -14.65
CA VAL A 166 5.92 -13.31 -13.60
C VAL A 166 5.88 -12.06 -12.74
N ALA A 167 5.68 -10.88 -13.33
CA ALA A 167 5.50 -9.65 -12.58
C ALA A 167 4.29 -9.71 -11.65
N CYS A 168 3.13 -10.16 -12.18
CA CYS A 168 1.91 -10.33 -11.37
C CYS A 168 2.12 -11.33 -10.22
N ALA A 169 2.81 -12.45 -10.48
CA ALA A 169 3.14 -13.42 -9.43
C ALA A 169 4.00 -12.80 -8.32
N ILE A 170 4.98 -11.96 -8.67
CA ILE A 170 5.80 -11.24 -7.69
C ILE A 170 4.93 -10.25 -6.89
N PHE A 171 4.03 -9.49 -7.54
CA PHE A 171 3.11 -8.59 -6.83
C PHE A 171 2.23 -9.35 -5.85
N VAL A 172 1.63 -10.47 -6.26
CA VAL A 172 0.83 -11.33 -5.37
C VAL A 172 1.68 -11.85 -4.21
N PHE A 173 2.89 -12.31 -4.48
CA PHE A 173 3.81 -12.78 -3.44
C PHE A 173 4.12 -11.70 -2.39
N VAL A 174 4.43 -10.48 -2.83
CA VAL A 174 4.69 -9.36 -1.91
C VAL A 174 3.42 -9.02 -1.11
N ALA A 175 2.24 -9.00 -1.73
CA ALA A 175 0.98 -8.79 -1.02
C ALA A 175 0.77 -9.86 0.07
N LEU A 176 0.95 -11.15 -0.25
CA LEU A 176 0.84 -12.25 0.72
C LEU A 176 1.86 -12.14 1.86
N MET A 177 3.09 -11.72 1.56
CA MET A 177 4.12 -11.48 2.57
C MET A 177 3.70 -10.40 3.58
N TRP A 178 2.95 -9.39 3.14
CA TRP A 178 2.50 -8.28 3.98
C TRP A 178 1.14 -8.51 4.65
N ILE A 179 0.27 -9.41 4.13
CA ILE A 179 -1.01 -9.80 4.77
C ILE A 179 -0.75 -10.41 6.16
N VAL A 180 0.36 -11.12 6.33
CA VAL A 180 0.78 -11.60 7.65
C VAL A 180 1.31 -10.40 8.44
N PRO A 181 0.54 -9.86 9.42
CA PRO A 181 0.93 -8.68 10.16
C PRO A 181 2.26 -8.92 10.89
N ASP A 182 3.07 -7.88 10.96
CA ASP A 182 4.22 -7.92 11.85
C ASP A 182 3.70 -7.68 13.28
N ARG A 183 3.43 -8.78 13.98
CA ARG A 183 2.88 -8.79 15.35
C ARG A 183 3.76 -8.06 16.38
N ARG A 184 4.89 -7.50 15.94
CA ARG A 184 5.84 -6.80 16.80
C ARG A 184 5.28 -5.50 17.33
N ILE A 185 4.57 -4.74 16.49
CA ILE A 185 3.93 -3.47 16.91
C ILE A 185 2.83 -3.75 17.91
N GLU A 186 1.97 -4.73 17.65
CA GLU A 186 0.90 -5.13 18.58
C GLU A 186 1.47 -5.63 19.92
N ARG A 187 2.52 -6.45 19.89
CA ARG A 187 3.18 -6.94 21.10
C ARG A 187 3.82 -5.82 21.91
N ALA A 188 4.53 -4.89 21.27
CA ALA A 188 5.12 -3.73 21.94
C ALA A 188 4.06 -2.84 22.62
N MET A 189 2.89 -2.67 21.98
CA MET A 189 1.77 -1.94 22.57
C MET A 189 1.10 -2.69 23.74
N GLN A 190 0.98 -4.04 23.65
CA GLN A 190 0.38 -4.84 24.72
C GLN A 190 1.27 -4.90 25.97
N THR A 191 2.57 -5.03 25.80
CA THR A 191 3.53 -5.04 26.93
C THR A 191 3.44 -3.73 27.74
N ARG A 192 3.32 -2.59 27.06
CA ARG A 192 3.18 -1.30 27.74
C ARG A 192 1.85 -1.10 28.44
N LYS A 193 0.76 -1.72 27.94
CA LYS A 193 -0.55 -1.69 28.61
C LYS A 193 -0.58 -2.54 29.88
N SER A 194 0.28 -3.55 29.99
CA SER A 194 0.39 -4.39 31.19
C SER A 194 1.31 -3.82 32.25
N GLU A 195 2.13 -2.81 31.93
CA GLU A 195 3.07 -2.13 32.84
C GLU A 195 2.53 -0.79 33.37
N ALA A 196 1.38 -0.30 32.88
CA ALA A 196 0.75 0.95 33.25
C ALA A 196 -0.50 0.72 34.10
#